data_c25c479cb4c0a996e2de85712e488ccb
#
_entry.id   c25c479cb4c0a996e2de85712e488ccb
#
_cell.length_a   1.000
_cell.length_b   1.000
_cell.length_c   1.000
_cell.angle_alpha   90.00
_cell.angle_beta   90.00
_cell.angle_gamma   90.00
#
_symmetry.space_group_name_H-M   'P 1'
#
loop_
_entity.id
_entity.type
_entity.pdbx_description
1 polymer ?
#
loop_
_entity_poly.entity_id
_entity_poly.type
_entity_poly.pdbx_seq_one_letter_code
_entity_poly.pdbx_strand_id
1 'polypeptide(L)' 'MSTTLKDGDQCNVIAGTHKGKSGKVSDINLSKTGHITITVTQDNGVRFKTLGKNVEVN' A
#
# COMPACT_ATOMS: atom_id res chain seq x y z
N MET A 1 -14.43 -8.69 4.70
CA MET A 1 -13.14 -8.64 5.32
C MET A 1 -12.61 -7.24 5.43
N SER A 2 -12.17 -6.90 6.59
CA SER A 2 -11.61 -5.59 6.84
C SER A 2 -10.23 -5.48 6.21
N THR A 3 -9.98 -4.38 5.52
CA THR A 3 -8.68 -4.12 4.95
C THR A 3 -8.04 -2.94 5.67
N THR A 4 -8.03 -2.99 6.97
CA THR A 4 -7.41 -1.93 7.75
C THR A 4 -5.90 -1.98 7.55
N LEU A 5 -5.37 -0.93 6.95
CA LEU A 5 -3.93 -0.80 6.73
C LEU A 5 -3.31 -0.08 7.91
N LYS A 6 -2.13 -0.54 8.31
CA LYS A 6 -1.37 0.09 9.38
C LYS A 6 0.06 0.31 8.91
N ASP A 7 0.66 1.35 9.43
CA ASP A 7 2.08 1.63 9.19
C ASP A 7 2.90 0.41 9.64
N GLY A 8 3.74 -0.08 8.74
CA GLY A 8 4.57 -1.24 9.01
C GLY A 8 3.98 -2.58 8.58
N ASP A 9 2.73 -2.60 8.12
CA ASP A 9 2.12 -3.84 7.64
C ASP A 9 2.80 -4.32 6.36
N GLN A 10 2.94 -5.63 6.25
CA GLN A 10 3.42 -6.24 5.01
C GLN A 10 2.25 -6.38 4.04
N CYS A 11 2.44 -5.95 2.81
CA CYS A 11 1.37 -5.99 1.82
C CYS A 11 1.87 -6.43 0.46
N ASN A 12 0.93 -6.85 -0.37
CA ASN A 12 1.18 -7.17 -1.77
C ASN A 12 0.32 -6.28 -2.65
N VAL A 13 0.89 -5.72 -3.72
CA VAL A 13 0.12 -4.92 -4.66
C VAL A 13 -0.58 -5.86 -5.64
N ILE A 14 -1.91 -5.77 -5.66
CA ILE A 14 -2.75 -6.68 -6.45
C ILE A 14 -3.36 -6.02 -7.68
N ALA A 15 -3.18 -4.72 -7.84
CA ALA A 15 -3.75 -3.99 -8.97
C ALA A 15 -2.96 -2.73 -9.24
N GLY A 16 -3.18 -2.14 -10.41
CA GLY A 16 -2.54 -0.89 -10.80
C GLY A 16 -1.18 -1.09 -11.43
N THR A 17 -0.44 0.01 -11.58
CA THR A 17 0.87 0.01 -12.25
C THR A 17 1.90 -0.86 -11.54
N HIS A 18 1.78 -0.98 -10.22
CA HIS A 18 2.76 -1.70 -9.41
C HIS A 18 2.32 -3.11 -9.06
N LYS A 19 1.34 -3.64 -9.78
CA LYS A 19 0.84 -4.99 -9.53
C LYS A 19 1.97 -6.01 -9.51
N GLY A 20 1.95 -6.88 -8.51
CA GLY A 20 2.96 -7.92 -8.35
C GLY A 20 4.11 -7.55 -7.43
N LYS A 21 4.16 -6.30 -6.98
CA LYS A 21 5.19 -5.86 -6.04
C LYS A 21 4.69 -6.04 -4.61
N SER A 22 5.61 -6.09 -3.67
CA SER A 22 5.28 -6.21 -2.27
C SER A 22 6.24 -5.39 -1.43
N GLY A 23 5.85 -5.11 -0.20
CA GLY A 23 6.67 -4.35 0.71
C GLY A 23 5.91 -3.96 1.96
N LYS A 24 6.47 -3.03 2.72
CA LYS A 24 5.86 -2.54 3.95
C LYS A 24 5.12 -1.24 3.70
N VAL A 25 3.95 -1.13 4.31
CA VAL A 25 3.11 0.07 4.24
C VAL A 25 3.68 1.16 5.13
N SER A 26 3.70 2.38 4.60
CA SER A 26 4.02 3.56 5.39
C SER A 26 3.29 4.77 4.81
N ASP A 27 3.31 5.89 5.56
CA ASP A 27 2.74 7.16 5.11
C ASP A 27 1.30 7.00 4.61
N ILE A 28 0.45 6.41 5.44
CA ILE A 28 -0.96 6.24 5.11
C ILE A 28 -1.65 7.59 5.15
N ASN A 29 -2.27 7.99 4.05
CA ASN A 29 -2.98 9.26 3.95
C ASN A 29 -4.39 9.04 3.42
N LEU A 30 -5.34 9.78 3.96
CA LEU A 30 -6.71 9.78 3.50
C LEU A 30 -6.92 11.04 2.66
N SER A 31 -7.29 10.87 1.40
CA SER A 31 -7.56 12.01 0.52
C SER A 31 -8.94 12.60 0.82
N LYS A 32 -9.17 13.81 0.29
CA LYS A 32 -10.45 14.50 0.47
C LYS A 32 -11.60 13.74 -0.17
N THR A 33 -11.31 12.93 -1.17
CA THR A 33 -12.34 12.15 -1.87
C THR A 33 -12.58 10.79 -1.21
N GLY A 34 -11.95 10.53 -0.06
CA GLY A 34 -12.14 9.29 0.66
C GLY A 34 -11.25 8.15 0.21
N HIS A 35 -10.30 8.40 -0.66
CA HIS A 35 -9.35 7.39 -1.09
C HIS A 35 -8.14 7.36 -0.15
N ILE A 36 -7.70 6.16 0.18
CA ILE A 36 -6.51 5.98 1.01
C ILE A 36 -5.32 5.78 0.07
N THR A 37 -4.27 6.56 0.30
CA THR A 37 -2.99 6.39 -0.38
C THR A 37 -1.93 5.95 0.61
N ILE A 38 -1.03 5.10 0.15
CA ILE A 38 0.03 4.57 1.00
C ILE A 38 1.34 4.60 0.23
N THR A 39 2.43 4.56 0.99
CA THR A 39 3.76 4.35 0.43
C THR A 39 4.16 2.92 0.75
N VAL A 40 4.61 2.19 -0.26
CA VAL A 40 5.11 0.83 -0.09
C VAL A 40 6.62 0.85 -0.26
N THR A 41 7.33 0.32 0.73
CA THR A 41 8.80 0.21 0.70
C THR A 41 9.16 -1.25 0.48
N GLN A 42 9.81 -1.53 -0.62
CA GLN A 42 10.27 -2.88 -0.94
C GLN A 42 11.55 -3.22 -0.19
N ASP A 43 11.87 -4.50 -0.12
CA ASP A 43 13.06 -4.97 0.59
C ASP A 43 14.35 -4.38 0.03
N ASN A 44 14.35 -4.05 -1.26
CA ASN A 44 15.52 -3.45 -1.90
C ASN A 44 15.62 -1.94 -1.67
N GLY A 45 14.74 -1.37 -0.87
CA GLY A 45 14.76 0.05 -0.55
C GLY A 45 13.97 0.92 -1.52
N VAL A 46 13.42 0.36 -2.58
CA VAL A 46 12.61 1.12 -3.52
C VAL A 46 11.25 1.41 -2.91
N ARG A 47 10.85 2.68 -2.98
CA ARG A 47 9.56 3.13 -2.46
C ARG A 47 8.69 3.64 -3.58
N PHE A 48 7.40 3.39 -3.47
CA PHE A 48 6.43 3.92 -4.42
C PHE A 48 5.10 4.16 -3.71
N LYS A 49 4.29 5.04 -4.30
CA LYS A 49 2.96 5.33 -3.77
C LYS A 49 1.92 4.57 -4.57
N THR A 50 0.89 4.10 -3.87
CA THR A 50 -0.21 3.41 -4.51
C THR A 50 -1.46 3.62 -3.68
N LEU A 51 -2.60 3.24 -4.24
CA LEU A 51 -3.87 3.33 -3.53
C LEU A 51 -4.01 2.16 -2.57
N GLY A 52 -4.61 2.43 -1.40
CA GLY A 52 -4.83 1.36 -0.43
C GLY A 52 -5.68 0.21 -0.96
N LYS A 53 -6.62 0.51 -1.85
CA LYS A 53 -7.46 -0.52 -2.47
C LYS A 53 -6.70 -1.42 -3.43
N ASN A 54 -5.51 -1.01 -3.84
CA ASN A 54 -4.70 -1.77 -4.80
C ASN A 54 -3.74 -2.74 -4.10
N VAL A 55 -3.79 -2.82 -2.80
CA VAL A 55 -2.92 -3.71 -2.04
C VAL A 55 -3.74 -4.62 -1.14
N GLU A 56 -3.13 -5.73 -0.79
CA GLU A 56 -3.70 -6.70 0.12
C GLU A 56 -2.72 -6.95 1.24
N VAL A 57 -3.21 -6.85 2.49
CA VAL A 57 -2.36 -7.07 3.67
C VAL A 57 -2.27 -8.56 3.95
N ASN A 58 -1.06 -9.03 4.18
CA ASN A 58 -0.82 -10.43 4.51
C ASN A 58 -1.25 -10.77 5.93
#